data_9cbfc6495fd0bbfca6e4c1796760a0c4
#
_entry.id   9cbfc6495fd0bbfca6e4c1796760a0c4
#
_cell.length_a   1.000
_cell.length_b   1.000
_cell.length_c   1.000
_cell.angle_alpha   90.00
_cell.angle_beta   90.00
_cell.angle_gamma   90.00
#
_symmetry.space_group_name_H-M   'P 1'
#
loop_
_entity.id
_entity.type
_entity.pdbx_description
1 polymer ?
#
loop_
_entity_poly.entity_id
_entity_poly.type
_entity_poly.pdbx_seq_one_letter_code
_entity_poly.pdbx_strand_id
1 'polypeptide(L)'
;MALQIETFVNPGQGVTPGGRTLFKALGHPLAADAAPAWHARLARAQRLAVYDPLGYAEVVDQFYPLAAHAAAVHVQRLEDLGRPRLGQEPRPIDALAADHDLLLIAAFQADRLAAQIAHLVPAGTEVVTLDPLALPAELLSAPRDYLAPINFATNFALFRDEPGQRTRIVGANYWSLYGAAAPRLWLRLFDAEGAPLATWAQDLPPAGGSITLDSREVRKRFKLDDFCGSLFMHAVRVKGHEVVKYALDTYGDDGTTLSCSHDANAWPAQYYAGLPAPRPNERVVLWVQNSHPVPIPAGAVRLNEMGRDESVGFDEAIPPFATRAIDAGALLPDLAWPAQIEIDAGKHFVRPRYEVMRGNGRQRIAHANVERTDLRPDPRIREMMPHLGKGYIMPLPVLPLADFASIALPTPMARAQAELPLKALLIDADGQQVAECFLGRLPRYALPEIDVDAWLERDGLSLPSGYGHLELVYDFRDGGEADGWLHALGRYEQRRTGHGADTSFGSHMFNMAVTLGG
;
A
#
# COMPACT_ATOMS: atom_id res chain seq x y z
N MET A 1 -3.87 37.76 -3.03
CA MET A 1 -3.56 37.01 -1.79
C MET A 1 -3.43 35.56 -2.15
N ALA A 2 -2.34 34.88 -1.76
CA ALA A 2 -2.21 33.44 -2.00
C ALA A 2 -3.01 32.70 -0.90
N LEU A 3 -3.96 31.87 -1.30
CA LEU A 3 -4.65 30.95 -0.40
C LEU A 3 -3.83 29.65 -0.35
N GLN A 4 -3.29 29.34 0.83
CA GLN A 4 -2.60 28.08 1.07
C GLN A 4 -3.53 27.14 1.82
N ILE A 5 -3.76 25.97 1.26
CA ILE A 5 -4.52 24.89 1.90
C ILE A 5 -3.55 23.88 2.48
N GLU A 6 -3.72 23.59 3.75
CA GLU A 6 -2.91 22.62 4.49
C GLU A 6 -3.79 21.46 4.94
N THR A 7 -3.89 20.44 4.11
CA THR A 7 -4.62 19.20 4.43
C THR A 7 -3.72 18.09 4.95
N PHE A 8 -2.40 18.28 4.88
CA PHE A 8 -1.43 17.34 5.43
C PHE A 8 -0.99 17.74 6.83
N VAL A 9 -0.95 16.78 7.72
CA VAL A 9 -0.28 16.96 9.01
C VAL A 9 1.21 17.13 8.73
N ASN A 10 1.79 18.24 9.16
CA ASN A 10 3.21 18.53 8.96
C ASN A 10 4.06 17.41 9.60
N PRO A 11 4.91 16.70 8.81
CA PRO A 11 5.67 15.56 9.30
C PRO A 11 6.84 15.93 10.23
N GLY A 12 6.88 17.16 10.73
CA GLY A 12 7.95 17.64 11.62
C GLY A 12 8.14 16.86 12.93
N GLN A 13 7.24 15.91 13.22
CA GLN A 13 7.39 14.95 14.32
C GLN A 13 7.06 13.55 13.79
N GLY A 14 8.07 12.71 13.55
CA GLY A 14 7.86 11.29 13.25
C GLY A 14 8.27 10.83 11.87
N VAL A 15 9.21 11.51 11.21
CA VAL A 15 9.88 10.91 10.04
C VAL A 15 10.73 9.74 10.55
N THR A 16 10.36 8.53 10.17
CA THR A 16 11.17 7.33 10.43
C THR A 16 12.56 7.56 9.83
N PRO A 17 13.64 7.50 10.63
CA PRO A 17 14.99 7.66 10.11
C PRO A 17 15.27 6.69 8.95
N GLY A 18 15.91 7.15 7.88
CA GLY A 18 16.09 6.37 6.65
C GLY A 18 14.84 6.20 5.81
N GLY A 19 13.67 6.59 6.31
CA GLY A 19 12.39 6.63 5.59
C GLY A 19 12.00 5.31 4.92
N ARG A 20 11.28 5.45 3.83
CA ARG A 20 10.79 4.29 3.04
C ARG A 20 11.92 3.43 2.48
N THR A 21 13.08 4.02 2.23
CA THR A 21 14.19 3.31 1.59
C THR A 21 14.84 2.31 2.52
N LEU A 22 15.12 2.71 3.77
CA LEU A 22 15.65 1.81 4.79
C LEU A 22 14.68 0.64 5.03
N PHE A 23 13.39 0.93 5.13
CA PHE A 23 12.36 -0.07 5.33
C PHE A 23 12.32 -1.11 4.18
N LYS A 24 12.38 -0.65 2.91
CA LYS A 24 12.44 -1.53 1.74
C LYS A 24 13.74 -2.32 1.65
N ALA A 25 14.86 -1.72 2.08
CA ALA A 25 16.15 -2.37 2.11
C ALA A 25 16.16 -3.55 3.09
N LEU A 26 15.70 -3.31 4.32
CA LEU A 26 15.63 -4.34 5.35
C LEU A 26 14.55 -5.41 5.05
N GLY A 27 13.41 -5.01 4.46
CA GLY A 27 12.33 -5.91 4.06
C GLY A 27 12.59 -6.69 2.76
N HIS A 28 13.70 -6.45 2.06
CA HIS A 28 13.99 -7.13 0.80
C HIS A 28 14.26 -8.63 1.02
N PRO A 29 13.73 -9.53 0.18
CA PRO A 29 13.93 -10.98 0.34
C PRO A 29 15.39 -11.43 0.42
N LEU A 30 16.32 -10.76 -0.27
CA LEU A 30 17.75 -11.08 -0.18
C LEU A 30 18.38 -10.63 1.16
N ALA A 31 17.91 -9.52 1.72
CA ALA A 31 18.31 -9.13 3.09
C ALA A 31 17.80 -10.15 4.11
N ALA A 32 16.56 -10.63 3.92
CA ALA A 32 16.00 -11.70 4.74
C ALA A 32 16.79 -13.01 4.64
N ASP A 33 17.27 -13.38 3.45
CA ASP A 33 18.12 -14.56 3.27
C ASP A 33 19.47 -14.43 4.02
N ALA A 34 20.03 -13.22 4.08
CA ALA A 34 21.30 -12.94 4.76
C ALA A 34 21.16 -12.78 6.29
N ALA A 35 19.98 -12.37 6.75
CA ALA A 35 19.72 -12.00 8.13
C ALA A 35 20.03 -13.11 9.17
N PRO A 36 19.74 -14.41 8.94
CA PRO A 36 20.05 -15.46 9.92
C PRO A 36 21.54 -15.56 10.28
N ALA A 37 22.42 -15.46 9.28
CA ALA A 37 23.88 -15.51 9.51
C ALA A 37 24.37 -14.24 10.22
N TRP A 38 23.87 -13.07 9.84
CA TRP A 38 24.17 -11.80 10.46
C TRP A 38 23.69 -11.78 11.93
N HIS A 39 22.45 -12.18 12.19
CA HIS A 39 21.87 -12.23 13.53
C HIS A 39 22.57 -13.24 14.43
N ALA A 40 22.93 -14.41 13.90
CA ALA A 40 23.71 -15.41 14.66
C ALA A 40 25.07 -14.88 15.11
N ARG A 41 25.68 -13.95 14.35
CA ARG A 41 26.92 -13.27 14.76
C ARG A 41 26.66 -12.33 15.94
N LEU A 42 25.58 -11.53 15.89
CA LEU A 42 25.21 -10.65 17.02
C LEU A 42 24.87 -11.43 18.29
N ALA A 43 24.12 -12.54 18.14
CA ALA A 43 23.70 -13.38 19.26
C ALA A 43 24.86 -14.11 19.98
N ARG A 44 26.06 -14.21 19.36
CA ARG A 44 27.27 -14.79 19.98
C ARG A 44 27.99 -13.80 20.87
N ALA A 45 27.73 -12.51 20.76
CA ALA A 45 28.36 -11.51 21.59
C ALA A 45 27.99 -11.72 23.06
N GLN A 46 28.97 -11.62 23.93
CA GLN A 46 28.74 -11.61 25.39
C GLN A 46 28.16 -10.27 25.83
N ARG A 47 28.62 -9.19 25.20
CA ARG A 47 28.14 -7.82 25.44
C ARG A 47 28.14 -7.00 24.12
N LEU A 48 26.99 -6.98 23.45
CA LEU A 48 26.77 -6.19 22.24
C LEU A 48 26.56 -4.73 22.60
N ALA A 49 27.34 -3.81 22.03
CA ALA A 49 27.01 -2.39 21.94
C ALA A 49 26.43 -2.07 20.58
N VAL A 50 25.44 -1.19 20.53
CA VAL A 50 24.86 -0.67 19.27
C VAL A 50 25.20 0.80 19.14
N TYR A 51 25.92 1.17 18.09
CA TYR A 51 26.15 2.56 17.72
C TYR A 51 25.15 2.97 16.64
N ASP A 52 24.26 3.91 16.98
CA ASP A 52 23.15 4.37 16.14
C ASP A 52 23.34 5.85 15.74
N PRO A 53 24.29 6.16 14.83
CA PRO A 53 24.58 7.55 14.43
C PRO A 53 23.48 8.20 13.59
N LEU A 54 22.60 7.39 12.97
CA LEU A 54 21.59 7.82 12.01
C LEU A 54 20.15 7.61 12.50
N GLY A 55 19.95 7.00 13.66
CA GLY A 55 18.63 6.67 14.20
C GLY A 55 17.98 5.46 13.55
N TYR A 56 18.76 4.52 13.01
CA TYR A 56 18.23 3.36 12.27
C TYR A 56 17.92 2.16 13.16
N ALA A 57 18.46 2.11 14.38
CA ALA A 57 18.37 0.94 15.25
C ALA A 57 16.94 0.48 15.50
N GLU A 58 16.00 1.40 15.75
CA GLU A 58 14.58 1.09 15.95
C GLU A 58 13.91 0.47 14.69
N VAL A 59 14.32 0.91 13.51
CA VAL A 59 13.78 0.36 12.24
C VAL A 59 14.38 -1.03 12.00
N VAL A 60 15.67 -1.22 12.32
CA VAL A 60 16.31 -2.53 12.21
C VAL A 60 15.68 -3.52 13.17
N ASP A 61 15.39 -3.09 14.42
CA ASP A 61 14.77 -3.93 15.45
C ASP A 61 13.37 -4.44 15.05
N GLN A 62 12.63 -3.66 14.25
CA GLN A 62 11.32 -4.08 13.70
C GLN A 62 11.43 -5.30 12.77
N PHE A 63 12.55 -5.48 12.08
CA PHE A 63 12.80 -6.58 11.15
C PHE A 63 13.69 -7.67 11.75
N TYR A 64 14.69 -7.26 12.52
CA TYR A 64 15.74 -8.12 13.04
C TYR A 64 16.01 -7.72 14.48
N PRO A 65 15.52 -8.48 15.47
CA PRO A 65 15.56 -8.11 16.88
C PRO A 65 16.95 -7.73 17.37
N LEU A 66 17.15 -6.49 17.75
CA LEU A 66 18.38 -5.96 18.34
C LEU A 66 18.23 -5.72 19.85
N ALA A 67 17.09 -5.23 20.29
CA ALA A 67 16.83 -4.85 21.69
C ALA A 67 17.09 -6.01 22.66
N ALA A 68 16.78 -7.24 22.24
CA ALA A 68 17.01 -8.44 23.05
C ALA A 68 18.50 -8.76 23.28
N HIS A 69 19.40 -8.22 22.46
CA HIS A 69 20.84 -8.52 22.50
C HIS A 69 21.68 -7.31 22.92
N ALA A 70 21.18 -6.08 22.74
CA ALA A 70 21.91 -4.86 23.02
C ALA A 70 22.11 -4.64 24.53
N ALA A 71 23.38 -4.65 24.98
CA ALA A 71 23.75 -4.29 26.35
C ALA A 71 23.88 -2.79 26.56
N ALA A 72 24.16 -2.03 25.51
CA ALA A 72 24.23 -0.57 25.50
C ALA A 72 23.93 0.00 24.11
N VAL A 73 23.38 1.21 24.09
CA VAL A 73 23.17 1.97 22.85
C VAL A 73 23.97 3.25 22.92
N HIS A 74 24.68 3.57 21.84
CA HIS A 74 25.50 4.76 21.69
C HIS A 74 25.03 5.62 20.51
N VAL A 75 25.10 6.94 20.67
CA VAL A 75 24.76 7.91 19.66
C VAL A 75 25.88 8.92 19.44
N GLN A 76 25.85 9.62 18.32
CA GLN A 76 26.86 10.62 17.99
C GLN A 76 26.46 12.03 18.42
N ARG A 77 25.17 12.37 18.34
CA ARG A 77 24.67 13.71 18.55
C ARG A 77 24.20 13.90 19.98
N LEU A 78 24.54 15.03 20.59
CA LEU A 78 24.06 15.38 21.92
C LEU A 78 22.53 15.51 22.00
N GLU A 79 21.89 15.93 20.93
CA GLU A 79 20.42 16.04 20.81
C GLU A 79 19.69 14.70 20.85
N ASP A 80 20.41 13.60 20.59
CA ASP A 80 19.86 12.23 20.67
C ASP A 80 19.96 11.65 22.09
N LEU A 81 20.73 12.28 22.98
CA LEU A 81 20.78 11.92 24.40
C LEU A 81 19.41 12.24 25.04
N GLY A 82 18.91 11.34 25.91
CA GLY A 82 17.60 11.47 26.54
C GLY A 82 16.42 11.05 25.63
N ARG A 83 16.71 10.56 24.43
CA ARG A 83 15.73 9.89 23.56
C ARG A 83 16.00 8.39 23.57
N PRO A 84 15.23 7.58 24.32
CA PRO A 84 15.46 6.14 24.39
C PRO A 84 15.59 5.50 23.00
N ARG A 85 16.50 4.53 22.89
CA ARG A 85 16.73 3.70 21.71
C ARG A 85 16.76 2.24 22.15
N LEU A 86 16.06 1.37 21.45
CA LEU A 86 15.94 -0.05 21.81
C LEU A 86 15.55 -0.25 23.30
N GLY A 87 14.69 0.63 23.81
CA GLY A 87 14.26 0.64 25.21
C GLY A 87 15.32 1.09 26.23
N GLN A 88 16.45 1.66 25.79
CA GLN A 88 17.55 2.08 26.64
C GLN A 88 17.85 3.58 26.48
N GLU A 89 18.39 4.17 27.55
CA GLU A 89 18.96 5.53 27.50
C GLU A 89 20.28 5.51 26.73
N PRO A 90 20.41 6.20 25.59
CA PRO A 90 21.62 6.20 24.80
C PRO A 90 22.73 6.99 25.49
N ARG A 91 23.98 6.58 25.24
CA ARG A 91 25.20 7.21 25.71
C ARG A 91 25.96 7.80 24.52
N PRO A 92 26.80 8.80 24.73
CA PRO A 92 27.68 9.24 23.67
C PRO A 92 28.70 8.13 23.31
N ILE A 93 29.16 8.12 22.05
CA ILE A 93 30.03 7.03 21.55
C ILE A 93 31.41 7.02 22.24
N ASP A 94 31.89 8.14 22.74
CA ASP A 94 33.14 8.25 23.50
C ASP A 94 33.05 7.59 24.91
N ALA A 95 31.83 7.27 25.36
CA ALA A 95 31.60 6.50 26.58
C ALA A 95 31.47 4.99 26.31
N LEU A 96 31.93 4.48 25.15
CA LEU A 96 31.96 3.04 24.86
C LEU A 96 32.91 2.33 25.83
N ALA A 97 32.37 1.42 26.63
CA ALA A 97 33.12 0.72 27.62
C ALA A 97 33.96 -0.45 27.03
N ALA A 98 35.12 -0.71 27.65
CA ALA A 98 36.08 -1.72 27.16
C ALA A 98 35.64 -3.17 27.34
N ASP A 99 34.52 -3.39 27.99
CA ASP A 99 33.96 -4.73 28.26
C ASP A 99 32.96 -5.22 27.20
N HIS A 100 32.77 -4.45 26.12
CA HIS A 100 32.00 -4.88 24.97
C HIS A 100 32.90 -5.66 23.99
N ASP A 101 32.47 -6.86 23.62
CA ASP A 101 33.18 -7.74 22.69
C ASP A 101 32.73 -7.52 21.24
N LEU A 102 31.53 -6.91 21.03
CA LEU A 102 30.98 -6.60 19.72
C LEU A 102 30.36 -5.19 19.69
N LEU A 103 30.66 -4.44 18.66
CA LEU A 103 30.03 -3.15 18.33
C LEU A 103 29.31 -3.23 16.98
N LEU A 104 27.97 -3.12 17.01
CA LEU A 104 27.19 -2.96 15.79
C LEU A 104 27.07 -1.47 15.43
N ILE A 105 27.55 -1.09 14.25
CA ILE A 105 27.24 0.21 13.64
C ILE A 105 25.93 0.05 12.84
N ALA A 106 24.84 0.63 13.33
CA ALA A 106 23.52 0.55 12.71
C ALA A 106 23.42 1.42 11.44
N ALA A 107 24.26 1.12 10.44
CA ALA A 107 24.30 1.82 9.17
C ALA A 107 24.76 0.91 8.03
N PHE A 108 24.29 1.22 6.80
CA PHE A 108 24.85 0.68 5.55
C PHE A 108 25.98 1.59 5.06
N GLN A 109 26.90 1.02 4.26
CA GLN A 109 28.10 1.72 3.76
C GLN A 109 28.87 2.39 4.90
N ALA A 110 29.06 1.64 6.00
CA ALA A 110 29.50 2.16 7.28
C ALA A 110 31.03 2.39 7.39
N ASP A 111 31.83 2.10 6.35
CA ASP A 111 33.31 2.21 6.41
C ASP A 111 33.78 3.57 6.91
N ARG A 112 33.15 4.65 6.44
CA ARG A 112 33.51 6.01 6.88
C ARG A 112 33.16 6.24 8.35
N LEU A 113 32.02 5.76 8.80
CA LEU A 113 31.59 5.86 10.21
C LEU A 113 32.52 5.04 11.10
N ALA A 114 32.85 3.81 10.70
CA ALA A 114 33.79 2.97 11.40
C ALA A 114 35.17 3.62 11.54
N ALA A 115 35.70 4.21 10.45
CA ALA A 115 36.97 4.92 10.48
C ALA A 115 36.94 6.16 11.40
N GLN A 116 35.84 6.89 11.44
CA GLN A 116 35.70 8.06 12.31
C GLN A 116 35.76 7.71 13.80
N ILE A 117 35.21 6.56 14.21
CA ILE A 117 35.16 6.15 15.62
C ILE A 117 36.26 5.15 15.99
N ALA A 118 37.12 4.73 15.06
CA ALA A 118 38.11 3.68 15.28
C ALA A 118 38.99 3.94 16.52
N HIS A 119 39.30 5.19 16.82
CA HIS A 119 40.10 5.60 17.97
C HIS A 119 39.34 5.49 19.30
N LEU A 120 38.00 5.33 19.29
CA LEU A 120 37.14 5.17 20.45
C LEU A 120 36.81 3.68 20.71
N VAL A 121 37.02 2.81 19.71
CA VAL A 121 36.73 1.37 19.84
C VAL A 121 37.83 0.68 20.64
N PRO A 122 37.46 0.02 21.76
CA PRO A 122 38.46 -0.68 22.58
C PRO A 122 39.16 -1.79 21.81
N ALA A 123 40.43 -2.02 22.15
CA ALA A 123 41.20 -3.14 21.60
C ALA A 123 40.50 -4.48 21.91
N GLY A 124 40.22 -5.29 20.89
CA GLY A 124 39.55 -6.58 21.05
C GLY A 124 38.03 -6.54 20.77
N THR A 125 37.43 -5.36 20.67
CA THR A 125 36.03 -5.22 20.24
C THR A 125 35.91 -5.43 18.72
N GLU A 126 35.14 -6.44 18.33
CA GLU A 126 34.82 -6.68 16.92
C GLU A 126 33.80 -5.64 16.44
N VAL A 127 33.97 -5.10 15.22
CA VAL A 127 33.02 -4.16 14.61
C VAL A 127 32.24 -4.85 13.51
N VAL A 128 30.91 -4.75 13.56
CA VAL A 128 29.98 -5.22 12.54
C VAL A 128 29.08 -4.08 12.08
N THR A 129 28.51 -4.22 10.88
CA THR A 129 27.65 -3.21 10.27
C THR A 129 26.36 -3.84 9.71
N LEU A 130 25.49 -3.05 9.06
CA LEU A 130 24.36 -3.57 8.29
C LEU A 130 24.77 -4.06 6.88
N ASP A 131 26.00 -3.85 6.45
CA ASP A 131 26.46 -4.19 5.09
C ASP A 131 26.28 -5.66 4.69
N PRO A 132 26.36 -6.66 5.59
CA PRO A 132 26.00 -8.03 5.25
C PRO A 132 24.54 -8.24 4.81
N LEU A 133 23.64 -7.31 5.15
CA LEU A 133 22.24 -7.31 4.71
C LEU A 133 22.05 -6.55 3.39
N ALA A 134 23.10 -5.91 2.87
CA ALA A 134 22.99 -5.13 1.64
C ALA A 134 22.79 -6.02 0.41
N LEU A 135 22.04 -5.48 -0.54
CA LEU A 135 21.86 -6.12 -1.84
C LEU A 135 23.17 -6.12 -2.64
N PRO A 136 23.40 -7.15 -3.46
CA PRO A 136 24.51 -7.16 -4.41
C PRO A 136 24.50 -5.94 -5.33
N ALA A 137 25.66 -5.40 -5.65
CA ALA A 137 25.81 -4.16 -6.43
C ALA A 137 25.15 -4.22 -7.83
N GLU A 138 25.06 -5.41 -8.43
CA GLU A 138 24.40 -5.63 -9.72
C GLU A 138 22.88 -5.43 -9.67
N LEU A 139 22.27 -5.46 -8.49
CA LEU A 139 20.85 -5.18 -8.28
C LEU A 139 20.58 -3.71 -7.93
N LEU A 140 21.60 -2.88 -7.84
CA LEU A 140 21.45 -1.48 -7.50
C LEU A 140 21.51 -0.58 -8.75
N SER A 141 20.67 0.45 -8.76
CA SER A 141 20.67 1.50 -9.79
C SER A 141 21.72 2.59 -9.48
N ALA A 142 21.98 2.82 -8.20
CA ALA A 142 22.94 3.79 -7.67
C ALA A 142 23.81 3.15 -6.55
N PRO A 143 24.76 2.26 -6.89
CA PRO A 143 25.48 1.45 -5.88
C PRO A 143 26.38 2.27 -4.93
N ARG A 144 26.71 3.52 -5.29
CA ARG A 144 27.52 4.42 -4.43
C ARG A 144 26.70 5.05 -3.30
N ASP A 145 25.40 5.03 -3.41
CA ASP A 145 24.46 5.51 -2.39
C ASP A 145 23.42 4.39 -2.18
N TYR A 146 23.71 3.50 -1.23
CA TYR A 146 22.90 2.29 -1.03
C TYR A 146 21.43 2.62 -0.76
N LEU A 147 21.15 3.62 0.09
CA LEU A 147 19.79 4.02 0.43
C LEU A 147 19.18 5.02 -0.54
N ALA A 148 19.76 5.23 -1.73
CA ALA A 148 19.09 6.02 -2.77
C ALA A 148 17.73 5.37 -3.11
N PRO A 149 16.60 6.11 -3.14
CA PRO A 149 15.26 5.57 -3.40
C PRO A 149 15.18 4.72 -4.68
N ILE A 150 15.95 5.11 -5.70
CA ILE A 150 15.99 4.42 -6.99
C ILE A 150 16.56 2.98 -6.92
N ASN A 151 17.25 2.62 -5.85
CA ASN A 151 17.73 1.25 -5.62
C ASN A 151 16.63 0.29 -5.18
N PHE A 152 15.47 0.82 -4.78
CA PHE A 152 14.38 0.01 -4.22
C PHE A 152 13.07 0.26 -4.96
N ALA A 153 13.13 0.21 -6.29
CA ALA A 153 11.95 0.20 -7.15
C ALA A 153 11.27 -1.18 -7.07
N THR A 154 10.51 -1.40 -5.99
CA THR A 154 9.93 -2.70 -5.64
C THR A 154 8.42 -2.66 -5.56
N ASN A 155 7.78 -3.83 -5.70
CA ASN A 155 6.37 -4.04 -5.36
C ASN A 155 6.09 -5.53 -5.08
N PHE A 156 4.93 -5.81 -4.46
CA PHE A 156 4.36 -7.14 -4.29
C PHE A 156 3.05 -7.25 -5.06
N ALA A 157 2.73 -8.43 -5.54
CA ALA A 157 1.46 -8.71 -6.19
C ALA A 157 0.91 -10.06 -5.73
N LEU A 158 -0.41 -10.15 -5.54
CA LEU A 158 -1.09 -11.43 -5.45
C LEU A 158 -0.83 -12.19 -6.76
N PHE A 159 -0.31 -13.39 -6.67
CA PHE A 159 0.06 -14.17 -7.83
C PHE A 159 -0.29 -15.63 -7.62
N ARG A 160 -1.20 -16.14 -8.45
CA ARG A 160 -1.71 -17.50 -8.30
C ARG A 160 -1.95 -18.18 -9.64
N ASP A 161 -1.82 -19.48 -9.66
CA ASP A 161 -2.26 -20.36 -10.73
C ASP A 161 -2.92 -21.58 -10.09
N GLU A 162 -4.24 -21.55 -10.02
CA GLU A 162 -5.10 -22.58 -9.47
C GLU A 162 -6.19 -22.92 -10.50
N PRO A 163 -6.86 -24.08 -10.40
CA PRO A 163 -7.96 -24.43 -11.30
C PRO A 163 -9.02 -23.32 -11.36
N GLY A 164 -9.27 -22.83 -12.56
CA GLY A 164 -10.23 -21.75 -12.81
C GLY A 164 -9.77 -20.33 -12.41
N GLN A 165 -8.58 -20.16 -11.84
CA GLN A 165 -8.11 -18.85 -11.34
C GLN A 165 -6.64 -18.63 -11.63
N ARG A 166 -6.35 -17.62 -12.42
CA ARG A 166 -4.99 -17.25 -12.82
C ARG A 166 -4.77 -15.75 -12.71
N THR A 167 -3.54 -15.37 -12.52
CA THR A 167 -3.12 -13.97 -12.42
C THR A 167 -2.18 -13.63 -13.57
N ARG A 168 -2.39 -12.45 -14.16
CA ARG A 168 -1.46 -11.82 -15.08
C ARG A 168 -1.16 -10.42 -14.63
N ILE A 169 0.12 -10.10 -14.55
CA ILE A 169 0.61 -8.76 -14.24
C ILE A 169 1.02 -8.12 -15.56
N VAL A 170 0.54 -6.90 -15.79
CA VAL A 170 0.87 -6.11 -16.98
C VAL A 170 1.42 -4.76 -16.53
N GLY A 171 2.57 -4.39 -17.07
CA GLY A 171 3.22 -3.12 -16.85
C GLY A 171 3.84 -2.58 -18.13
N ALA A 172 4.60 -1.51 -18.02
CA ALA A 172 5.34 -0.95 -19.13
C ALA A 172 6.78 -0.62 -18.72
N ASN A 173 7.71 -0.74 -19.65
CA ASN A 173 9.09 -0.29 -19.47
C ASN A 173 9.16 1.24 -19.63
N TYR A 174 8.64 1.98 -18.66
CA TYR A 174 8.74 3.44 -18.64
C TYR A 174 10.12 3.94 -18.19
N TRP A 175 10.90 3.13 -17.48
CA TRP A 175 12.24 3.52 -17.01
C TRP A 175 13.20 3.82 -18.17
N SER A 176 13.09 3.10 -19.27
CA SER A 176 13.89 3.41 -20.47
C SER A 176 13.50 4.74 -21.12
N LEU A 177 12.25 5.20 -20.94
CA LEU A 177 11.83 6.55 -21.38
C LEU A 177 12.51 7.65 -20.55
N TYR A 178 12.94 7.35 -19.32
CA TYR A 178 13.76 8.24 -18.48
C TYR A 178 15.26 8.01 -18.67
N GLY A 179 15.68 7.25 -19.69
CA GLY A 179 17.07 7.03 -20.04
C GLY A 179 17.77 5.91 -19.26
N ALA A 180 17.02 4.94 -18.72
CA ALA A 180 17.60 3.69 -18.23
C ALA A 180 18.13 2.86 -19.43
N ALA A 181 19.42 2.45 -19.38
CA ALA A 181 20.06 1.80 -20.52
C ALA A 181 19.63 0.33 -20.72
N ALA A 182 19.49 -0.43 -19.66
CA ALA A 182 19.12 -1.85 -19.70
C ALA A 182 18.43 -2.24 -18.37
N PRO A 183 17.22 -1.73 -18.11
CA PRO A 183 16.51 -2.09 -16.90
C PRO A 183 16.06 -3.54 -16.96
N ARG A 184 16.03 -4.20 -15.80
CA ARG A 184 15.62 -5.59 -15.64
C ARG A 184 14.66 -5.70 -14.47
N LEU A 185 13.89 -6.80 -14.41
CA LEU A 185 13.19 -7.21 -13.20
C LEU A 185 13.96 -8.36 -12.55
N TRP A 186 14.21 -8.23 -11.25
CA TRP A 186 14.52 -9.34 -10.38
C TRP A 186 13.22 -9.74 -9.68
N LEU A 187 12.91 -11.04 -9.65
CA LEU A 187 11.62 -11.58 -9.31
C LEU A 187 11.76 -12.75 -8.35
N ARG A 188 10.93 -12.80 -7.31
CA ARG A 188 10.82 -13.96 -6.41
C ARG A 188 9.35 -14.27 -6.15
N LEU A 189 8.96 -15.50 -6.45
CA LEU A 189 7.64 -16.03 -6.17
C LEU A 189 7.68 -16.80 -4.84
N PHE A 190 6.71 -16.50 -3.99
CA PHE A 190 6.47 -17.18 -2.72
C PHE A 190 5.14 -17.93 -2.80
N ASP A 191 5.04 -19.06 -2.09
CA ASP A 191 3.79 -19.78 -1.88
C ASP A 191 2.92 -19.12 -0.79
N ALA A 192 1.81 -19.78 -0.43
CA ALA A 192 0.91 -19.31 0.62
C ALA A 192 1.57 -19.27 2.01
N GLU A 193 2.60 -20.09 2.25
CA GLU A 193 3.32 -20.16 3.51
C GLU A 193 4.54 -19.24 3.56
N GLY A 194 4.84 -18.55 2.45
CA GLY A 194 5.99 -17.65 2.34
C GLY A 194 7.30 -18.34 1.96
N ALA A 195 7.24 -19.62 1.58
CA ALA A 195 8.41 -20.31 1.06
C ALA A 195 8.68 -19.91 -0.39
N PRO A 196 9.95 -19.69 -0.79
CA PRO A 196 10.28 -19.31 -2.16
C PRO A 196 10.08 -20.48 -3.12
N LEU A 197 9.19 -20.31 -4.11
CA LEU A 197 8.95 -21.28 -5.18
C LEU A 197 9.91 -21.10 -6.36
N ALA A 198 10.21 -19.85 -6.71
CA ALA A 198 11.12 -19.53 -7.82
C ALA A 198 11.76 -18.16 -7.65
N THR A 199 13.00 -18.02 -8.14
CA THR A 199 13.72 -16.74 -8.24
C THR A 199 14.34 -16.64 -9.63
N TRP A 200 14.12 -15.50 -10.31
CA TRP A 200 14.69 -15.27 -11.64
C TRP A 200 14.89 -13.80 -11.94
N ALA A 201 15.63 -13.52 -12.98
CA ALA A 201 15.72 -12.19 -13.57
C ALA A 201 15.17 -12.22 -14.99
N GLN A 202 14.59 -11.10 -15.42
CA GLN A 202 14.00 -10.92 -16.73
C GLN A 202 14.41 -9.57 -17.30
N ASP A 203 14.92 -9.59 -18.53
CA ASP A 203 15.17 -8.37 -19.29
C ASP A 203 13.85 -7.73 -19.67
N LEU A 204 13.82 -6.41 -19.68
CA LEU A 204 12.62 -5.67 -20.08
C LEU A 204 12.57 -5.45 -21.59
N PRO A 205 11.37 -5.35 -22.17
CA PRO A 205 11.19 -5.00 -23.58
C PRO A 205 11.78 -3.59 -23.84
N PRO A 206 11.91 -3.18 -25.11
CA PRO A 206 12.32 -1.81 -25.46
C PRO A 206 11.49 -0.73 -24.74
N ALA A 207 11.97 0.50 -24.76
CA ALA A 207 11.32 1.65 -24.12
C ALA A 207 9.83 1.75 -24.49
N GLY A 208 8.98 1.85 -23.47
CA GLY A 208 7.52 1.88 -23.62
C GLY A 208 6.89 0.49 -23.94
N GLY A 209 7.68 -0.55 -24.12
CA GLY A 209 7.16 -1.90 -24.38
C GLY A 209 6.45 -2.50 -23.16
N SER A 210 5.46 -3.36 -23.39
CA SER A 210 4.66 -4.00 -22.34
C SER A 210 5.43 -5.10 -21.64
N ILE A 211 5.36 -5.10 -20.32
CA ILE A 211 5.86 -6.15 -19.45
C ILE A 211 4.67 -7.05 -19.12
N THR A 212 4.79 -8.35 -19.36
CA THR A 212 3.75 -9.31 -18.99
C THR A 212 4.36 -10.43 -18.16
N LEU A 213 3.78 -10.71 -17.01
CA LEU A 213 4.10 -11.83 -16.14
C LEU A 213 2.80 -12.63 -15.94
N ASP A 214 2.69 -13.76 -16.60
CA ASP A 214 1.53 -14.64 -16.55
C ASP A 214 1.82 -15.84 -15.64
N SER A 215 0.95 -16.13 -14.69
CA SER A 215 1.15 -17.18 -13.69
C SER A 215 1.25 -18.57 -14.33
N ARG A 216 0.46 -18.83 -15.38
CA ARG A 216 0.50 -20.08 -16.15
C ARG A 216 1.87 -20.31 -16.81
N GLU A 217 2.45 -19.24 -17.38
CA GLU A 217 3.77 -19.32 -18.00
C GLU A 217 4.87 -19.51 -16.95
N VAL A 218 4.76 -18.84 -15.82
CA VAL A 218 5.69 -19.00 -14.68
C VAL A 218 5.61 -20.43 -14.14
N ARG A 219 4.40 -20.94 -13.88
CA ARG A 219 4.17 -22.31 -13.43
C ARG A 219 4.79 -23.32 -14.37
N LYS A 220 4.55 -23.19 -15.67
CA LYS A 220 5.12 -24.06 -16.71
C LYS A 220 6.65 -23.98 -16.76
N ARG A 221 7.20 -22.76 -16.72
CA ARG A 221 8.65 -22.52 -16.78
C ARG A 221 9.40 -23.20 -15.65
N PHE A 222 8.87 -23.12 -14.43
CA PHE A 222 9.52 -23.63 -13.23
C PHE A 222 8.99 -25.00 -12.80
N LYS A 223 8.03 -25.58 -13.55
CA LYS A 223 7.40 -26.88 -13.27
C LYS A 223 6.81 -26.94 -11.85
N LEU A 224 6.08 -25.90 -11.48
CA LEU A 224 5.44 -25.80 -10.18
C LEU A 224 4.09 -26.53 -10.19
N ASP A 225 3.66 -26.96 -9.01
CA ASP A 225 2.29 -27.36 -8.75
C ASP A 225 1.35 -26.13 -8.74
N ASP A 226 0.05 -26.32 -8.53
CA ASP A 226 -0.90 -25.24 -8.30
C ASP A 226 -0.43 -24.40 -7.10
N PHE A 227 -0.54 -23.09 -7.21
CA PHE A 227 -0.09 -22.19 -6.14
C PHE A 227 -0.96 -20.95 -6.01
N CYS A 228 -1.06 -20.45 -4.79
CA CYS A 228 -1.53 -19.12 -4.46
C CYS A 228 -0.50 -18.48 -3.52
N GLY A 229 -0.02 -17.28 -3.85
CA GLY A 229 1.02 -16.64 -3.06
C GLY A 229 1.30 -15.21 -3.50
N SER A 230 2.52 -14.76 -3.32
CA SER A 230 2.93 -13.41 -3.69
C SER A 230 4.14 -13.40 -4.63
N LEU A 231 4.10 -12.51 -5.60
CA LEU A 231 5.24 -12.20 -6.46
C LEU A 231 5.89 -10.89 -5.99
N PHE A 232 7.11 -10.99 -5.51
CA PHE A 232 7.96 -9.82 -5.27
C PHE A 232 8.64 -9.41 -6.56
N MET A 233 8.59 -8.12 -6.86
CA MET A 233 9.18 -7.52 -8.06
C MET A 233 10.16 -6.42 -7.65
N HIS A 234 11.38 -6.47 -8.18
CA HIS A 234 12.39 -5.43 -8.03
C HIS A 234 12.90 -5.02 -9.41
N ALA A 235 12.62 -3.80 -9.81
CA ALA A 235 13.18 -3.23 -11.03
C ALA A 235 14.57 -2.65 -10.75
N VAL A 236 15.58 -3.16 -11.47
CA VAL A 236 16.98 -2.81 -11.28
C VAL A 236 17.53 -2.05 -12.49
N ARG A 237 18.58 -1.24 -12.30
CA ARG A 237 19.18 -0.36 -13.33
C ARG A 237 18.17 0.63 -13.89
N VAL A 238 17.28 1.12 -13.04
CA VAL A 238 16.19 2.03 -13.40
C VAL A 238 16.58 3.50 -13.26
N LYS A 239 15.77 4.39 -13.87
CA LYS A 239 15.86 5.84 -13.75
C LYS A 239 14.45 6.42 -13.67
N GLY A 240 14.31 7.58 -13.04
CA GLY A 240 13.08 8.37 -13.01
C GLY A 240 12.07 7.96 -11.95
N HIS A 241 11.74 6.69 -11.83
CA HIS A 241 10.76 6.20 -10.87
C HIS A 241 11.27 5.05 -10.01
N GLU A 242 11.06 5.15 -8.70
CA GLU A 242 11.42 4.17 -7.67
C GLU A 242 10.28 3.20 -7.31
N VAL A 243 9.34 2.98 -8.22
CA VAL A 243 8.21 2.08 -8.01
C VAL A 243 7.97 1.19 -9.21
N VAL A 244 7.42 0.00 -9.00
CA VAL A 244 6.88 -0.87 -10.03
C VAL A 244 5.37 -0.66 -10.08
N LYS A 245 4.89 -0.04 -11.16
CA LYS A 245 3.45 0.13 -11.42
C LYS A 245 2.97 -1.00 -12.30
N TYR A 246 1.83 -1.57 -11.96
CA TYR A 246 1.25 -2.66 -12.72
C TYR A 246 -0.28 -2.67 -12.70
N ALA A 247 -0.89 -3.22 -13.75
CA ALA A 247 -2.24 -3.75 -13.73
C ALA A 247 -2.17 -5.25 -13.40
N LEU A 248 -3.16 -5.74 -12.69
CA LEU A 248 -3.30 -7.14 -12.32
C LEU A 248 -4.64 -7.64 -12.85
N ASP A 249 -4.57 -8.61 -13.77
CA ASP A 249 -5.73 -9.31 -14.27
C ASP A 249 -5.89 -10.65 -13.52
N THR A 250 -7.12 -10.96 -13.14
CA THR A 250 -7.50 -12.32 -12.75
C THR A 250 -8.41 -12.89 -13.82
N TYR A 251 -8.10 -14.09 -14.32
CA TYR A 251 -8.84 -14.72 -15.40
C TYR A 251 -9.04 -16.22 -15.15
N GLY A 252 -10.12 -16.77 -15.74
CA GLY A 252 -10.48 -18.17 -15.67
C GLY A 252 -9.94 -19.01 -16.81
N ASP A 253 -10.38 -20.29 -16.86
CA ASP A 253 -9.99 -21.24 -17.90
C ASP A 253 -10.68 -20.98 -19.24
N ASP A 254 -11.90 -20.49 -19.18
CA ASP A 254 -12.81 -20.34 -20.33
C ASP A 254 -12.74 -18.98 -21.01
N GLY A 255 -11.89 -18.07 -20.52
CA GLY A 255 -11.76 -16.71 -21.03
C GLY A 255 -12.99 -15.82 -20.77
N THR A 256 -14.02 -16.29 -20.09
CA THR A 256 -15.24 -15.54 -19.80
C THR A 256 -15.18 -14.80 -18.45
N THR A 257 -14.22 -15.15 -17.61
CA THR A 257 -13.99 -14.56 -16.30
C THR A 257 -12.76 -13.68 -16.39
N LEU A 258 -12.96 -12.37 -16.36
CA LEU A 258 -11.89 -11.38 -16.33
C LEU A 258 -12.23 -10.31 -15.32
N SER A 259 -11.29 -9.99 -14.47
CA SER A 259 -11.35 -8.87 -13.54
C SER A 259 -9.98 -8.23 -13.42
N CYS A 260 -9.94 -6.91 -13.34
CA CYS A 260 -8.70 -6.14 -13.34
C CYS A 260 -8.61 -5.26 -12.10
N SER A 261 -7.39 -5.11 -11.61
CA SER A 261 -7.02 -4.16 -10.57
C SER A 261 -5.67 -3.53 -10.93
N HIS A 262 -5.16 -2.64 -10.12
CA HIS A 262 -3.84 -2.04 -10.34
C HIS A 262 -3.12 -1.74 -9.02
N ASP A 263 -1.82 -1.51 -9.10
CA ASP A 263 -1.05 -0.95 -8.00
C ASP A 263 0.14 -0.13 -8.50
N ALA A 264 0.53 0.82 -7.66
CA ALA A 264 1.71 1.63 -7.88
C ALA A 264 2.48 1.89 -6.58
N ASN A 265 2.04 1.32 -5.46
CA ASN A 265 2.59 1.66 -4.14
C ASN A 265 3.10 0.42 -3.41
N ALA A 266 4.43 0.28 -3.33
CA ALA A 266 5.11 -0.76 -2.56
C ALA A 266 5.33 -0.38 -1.09
N TRP A 267 4.60 0.59 -0.57
CA TRP A 267 4.73 1.03 0.81
C TRP A 267 3.59 0.51 1.66
N PRO A 268 3.86 -0.21 2.76
CA PRO A 268 2.81 -0.65 3.67
C PRO A 268 2.21 0.55 4.40
N ALA A 269 0.89 0.59 4.47
CA ALA A 269 0.15 1.60 5.21
C ALA A 269 -0.32 1.08 6.57
N GLN A 270 -0.60 2.00 7.50
CA GLN A 270 -1.20 1.64 8.78
C GLN A 270 -2.64 1.17 8.58
N TYR A 271 -3.38 1.87 7.72
CA TYR A 271 -4.80 1.61 7.49
C TYR A 271 -5.13 1.56 6.01
N TYR A 272 -6.14 0.72 5.69
CA TYR A 272 -6.78 0.70 4.39
C TYR A 272 -8.30 0.79 4.56
N ALA A 273 -9.00 1.32 3.56
CA ALA A 273 -10.44 1.50 3.58
C ALA A 273 -11.09 1.14 2.24
N GLY A 274 -12.41 1.03 2.24
CA GLY A 274 -13.19 0.76 1.04
C GLY A 274 -13.28 -0.73 0.68
N LEU A 275 -13.00 -1.64 1.62
CA LEU A 275 -13.37 -3.03 1.48
C LEU A 275 -14.90 -3.13 1.64
N PRO A 276 -15.66 -3.63 0.65
CA PRO A 276 -17.11 -3.71 0.77
C PRO A 276 -17.53 -4.84 1.70
N ALA A 277 -18.60 -4.65 2.47
CA ALA A 277 -19.29 -5.74 3.13
C ALA A 277 -20.01 -6.63 2.09
N PRO A 278 -20.24 -7.93 2.37
CA PRO A 278 -20.88 -8.84 1.42
C PRO A 278 -22.36 -8.53 1.21
N ARG A 279 -22.84 -8.71 0.00
CA ARG A 279 -24.28 -8.86 -0.29
C ARG A 279 -24.74 -10.29 0.05
N PRO A 280 -26.06 -10.54 0.16
CA PRO A 280 -26.58 -11.92 0.22
C PRO A 280 -26.00 -12.75 -0.95
N ASN A 281 -25.52 -13.96 -0.65
CA ASN A 281 -24.87 -14.88 -1.60
C ASN A 281 -23.50 -14.39 -2.15
N GLU A 282 -22.91 -13.40 -1.55
CA GLU A 282 -21.52 -13.00 -1.79
C GLU A 282 -20.63 -13.39 -0.60
N ARG A 283 -19.39 -13.74 -0.91
CA ARG A 283 -18.29 -13.89 0.03
C ARG A 283 -17.23 -12.88 -0.33
N VAL A 284 -16.79 -12.08 0.62
CA VAL A 284 -15.72 -11.09 0.43
C VAL A 284 -14.47 -11.57 1.13
N VAL A 285 -13.42 -11.82 0.35
CA VAL A 285 -12.14 -12.30 0.83
C VAL A 285 -11.10 -11.20 0.70
N LEU A 286 -10.48 -10.85 1.82
CA LEU A 286 -9.31 -9.98 1.87
C LEU A 286 -8.04 -10.82 1.72
N TRP A 287 -7.23 -10.53 0.72
CA TRP A 287 -5.93 -11.15 0.51
C TRP A 287 -4.84 -10.33 1.19
N VAL A 288 -4.32 -10.85 2.29
CA VAL A 288 -3.20 -10.25 3.04
C VAL A 288 -1.91 -10.93 2.61
N GLN A 289 -0.97 -10.12 2.11
CA GLN A 289 0.36 -10.56 1.71
C GLN A 289 1.37 -9.96 2.68
N ASN A 290 1.89 -10.77 3.60
CA ASN A 290 2.96 -10.30 4.47
C ASN A 290 4.17 -9.90 3.62
N SER A 291 4.48 -8.62 3.57
CA SER A 291 5.57 -8.09 2.76
C SER A 291 6.89 -7.94 3.54
N HIS A 292 7.01 -8.64 4.66
CA HIS A 292 8.13 -8.53 5.59
C HIS A 292 8.78 -9.88 5.91
N PRO A 293 10.07 -9.89 6.31
CA PRO A 293 10.78 -11.08 6.77
C PRO A 293 10.45 -11.49 8.21
N VAL A 294 9.42 -10.90 8.80
CA VAL A 294 8.95 -11.20 10.15
C VAL A 294 7.48 -11.58 10.14
N PRO A 295 7.02 -12.45 11.05
CA PRO A 295 5.62 -12.82 11.09
C PRO A 295 4.75 -11.62 11.52
N ILE A 296 3.55 -11.53 10.96
CA ILE A 296 2.50 -10.67 11.49
C ILE A 296 1.86 -11.42 12.66
N PRO A 297 1.84 -10.84 13.87
CA PRO A 297 1.26 -11.54 15.03
C PRO A 297 -0.24 -11.79 14.86
N ALA A 298 -0.72 -12.85 15.48
CA ALA A 298 -2.16 -13.09 15.60
C ALA A 298 -2.86 -11.87 16.24
N GLY A 299 -4.00 -11.49 15.69
CA GLY A 299 -4.76 -10.32 16.12
C GLY A 299 -4.21 -8.96 15.64
N ALA A 300 -3.07 -8.91 14.95
CA ALA A 300 -2.49 -7.65 14.47
C ALA A 300 -3.19 -7.10 13.23
N VAL A 301 -3.73 -7.96 12.37
CA VAL A 301 -4.61 -7.53 11.26
C VAL A 301 -6.02 -7.46 11.80
N ARG A 302 -6.64 -6.27 11.77
CA ARG A 302 -7.96 -6.06 12.34
C ARG A 302 -8.91 -5.46 11.32
N LEU A 303 -10.18 -5.85 11.39
CA LEU A 303 -11.27 -5.31 10.57
C LEU A 303 -12.31 -4.66 11.48
N ASN A 304 -12.86 -3.54 11.03
CA ASN A 304 -13.99 -2.86 11.67
C ASN A 304 -14.93 -2.26 10.62
N GLU A 305 -16.18 -2.04 11.00
CA GLU A 305 -17.06 -1.19 10.21
C GLU A 305 -16.43 0.20 10.09
N MET A 306 -16.42 0.77 8.89
CA MET A 306 -15.84 2.08 8.63
C MET A 306 -16.42 3.14 9.58
N GLY A 307 -15.55 3.89 10.24
CA GLY A 307 -15.94 4.93 11.19
C GLY A 307 -16.40 4.42 12.56
N ARG A 308 -16.16 3.15 12.88
CA ARG A 308 -16.37 2.57 14.20
C ARG A 308 -15.03 2.17 14.82
N ASP A 309 -14.95 2.24 16.15
CA ASP A 309 -13.72 1.90 16.88
C ASP A 309 -13.62 0.39 17.20
N GLU A 310 -14.77 -0.31 17.22
CA GLU A 310 -14.84 -1.72 17.54
C GLU A 310 -14.28 -2.56 16.40
N SER A 311 -13.14 -3.20 16.62
CA SER A 311 -12.45 -3.99 15.59
C SER A 311 -12.24 -5.44 16.02
N VAL A 312 -12.31 -6.36 15.05
CA VAL A 312 -12.07 -7.79 15.23
C VAL A 312 -10.74 -8.15 14.60
N GLY A 313 -9.87 -8.81 15.36
CA GLY A 313 -8.57 -9.27 14.88
C GLY A 313 -8.65 -10.63 14.20
N PHE A 314 -7.85 -10.83 13.16
CA PHE A 314 -7.59 -12.15 12.58
C PHE A 314 -6.73 -12.95 13.56
N ASP A 315 -7.21 -14.11 13.98
CA ASP A 315 -6.68 -14.86 15.11
C ASP A 315 -5.46 -15.73 14.81
N GLU A 316 -5.02 -15.79 13.53
CA GLU A 316 -3.82 -16.52 13.13
C GLU A 316 -2.64 -15.56 12.92
N ALA A 317 -1.44 -16.04 13.21
CA ALA A 317 -0.20 -15.38 12.80
C ALA A 317 0.05 -15.64 11.31
N ILE A 318 0.56 -14.62 10.60
CA ILE A 318 0.88 -14.75 9.17
C ILE A 318 2.41 -14.83 9.03
N PRO A 319 2.98 -15.97 8.61
CA PRO A 319 4.43 -16.14 8.46
C PRO A 319 5.08 -15.09 7.56
N PRO A 320 6.41 -14.92 7.62
CA PRO A 320 7.15 -14.03 6.71
C PRO A 320 6.84 -14.35 5.25
N PHE A 321 6.55 -13.32 4.45
CA PHE A 321 6.21 -13.41 3.01
C PHE A 321 5.00 -14.28 2.66
N ALA A 322 4.26 -14.79 3.66
CA ALA A 322 3.08 -15.61 3.44
C ALA A 322 1.89 -14.80 2.93
N THR A 323 0.95 -15.50 2.30
CA THR A 323 -0.32 -14.97 1.82
C THR A 323 -1.47 -15.65 2.55
N ARG A 324 -2.43 -14.87 3.05
CA ARG A 324 -3.63 -15.39 3.74
C ARG A 324 -4.89 -14.80 3.13
N ALA A 325 -5.90 -15.66 3.04
CA ALA A 325 -7.26 -15.30 2.64
C ALA A 325 -8.10 -15.08 3.92
N ILE A 326 -8.52 -13.86 4.17
CA ILE A 326 -9.36 -13.52 5.33
C ILE A 326 -10.79 -13.30 4.84
N ASP A 327 -11.72 -14.10 5.32
CA ASP A 327 -13.15 -13.94 5.04
C ASP A 327 -13.71 -12.78 5.88
N ALA A 328 -13.99 -11.66 5.23
CA ALA A 328 -14.48 -10.47 5.91
C ALA A 328 -15.87 -10.68 6.54
N GLY A 329 -16.76 -11.45 5.87
CA GLY A 329 -18.07 -11.76 6.41
C GLY A 329 -18.02 -12.72 7.61
N ALA A 330 -17.02 -13.60 7.70
CA ALA A 330 -16.82 -14.45 8.86
C ALA A 330 -16.31 -13.67 10.08
N LEU A 331 -15.46 -12.65 9.86
CA LEU A 331 -14.98 -11.79 10.95
C LEU A 331 -16.02 -10.76 11.40
N LEU A 332 -16.84 -10.25 10.49
CA LEU A 332 -17.87 -9.23 10.76
C LEU A 332 -19.24 -9.74 10.28
N PRO A 333 -19.83 -10.76 10.94
CA PRO A 333 -21.01 -11.47 10.44
C PRO A 333 -22.28 -10.63 10.38
N ASP A 334 -22.36 -9.57 11.17
CA ASP A 334 -23.53 -8.68 11.24
C ASP A 334 -23.45 -7.53 10.22
N LEU A 335 -22.32 -7.43 9.49
CA LEU A 335 -22.10 -6.35 8.55
C LEU A 335 -22.47 -6.78 7.13
N ALA A 336 -23.30 -5.97 6.47
CA ALA A 336 -23.78 -6.23 5.12
C ALA A 336 -23.67 -5.00 4.23
N TRP A 337 -23.58 -5.21 2.92
CA TRP A 337 -23.66 -4.17 1.91
C TRP A 337 -24.85 -3.20 2.19
N PRO A 338 -24.73 -1.87 2.04
CA PRO A 338 -23.60 -1.13 1.43
C PRO A 338 -22.50 -0.69 2.42
N ALA A 339 -22.47 -1.22 3.63
CA ALA A 339 -21.42 -0.88 4.58
C ALA A 339 -20.03 -1.15 4.00
N GLN A 340 -19.06 -0.37 4.44
CA GLN A 340 -17.65 -0.51 4.09
C GLN A 340 -16.83 -0.88 5.32
N ILE A 341 -15.72 -1.53 5.10
CA ILE A 341 -14.83 -2.06 6.13
C ILE A 341 -13.50 -1.34 6.07
N GLU A 342 -12.99 -0.93 7.21
CA GLU A 342 -11.63 -0.47 7.44
C GLU A 342 -10.74 -1.63 7.86
N ILE A 343 -9.48 -1.55 7.49
CA ILE A 343 -8.45 -2.54 7.78
C ILE A 343 -7.33 -1.84 8.55
N ASP A 344 -7.13 -2.22 9.82
CA ASP A 344 -5.89 -1.89 10.54
C ASP A 344 -4.85 -2.92 10.15
N ALA A 345 -3.89 -2.47 9.34
CA ALA A 345 -2.83 -3.28 8.76
C ALA A 345 -1.52 -3.19 9.54
N GLY A 346 -1.40 -2.29 10.52
CA GLY A 346 -0.21 -2.14 11.35
C GLY A 346 1.09 -1.88 10.58
N LYS A 347 1.04 -1.45 9.32
CA LYS A 347 2.17 -1.35 8.38
C LYS A 347 2.83 -2.71 8.06
N HIS A 348 2.11 -3.79 8.20
CA HIS A 348 2.66 -5.14 7.99
C HIS A 348 2.65 -5.58 6.52
N PHE A 349 1.82 -4.98 5.66
CA PHE A 349 1.71 -5.39 4.27
C PHE A 349 1.39 -4.21 3.34
N VAL A 350 1.76 -4.39 2.08
CA VAL A 350 1.42 -3.45 1.00
C VAL A 350 -0.08 -3.51 0.69
N ARG A 351 -0.56 -2.61 -0.18
CA ARG A 351 -1.98 -2.51 -0.53
C ARG A 351 -2.61 -3.88 -0.82
N PRO A 352 -3.59 -4.31 0.02
CA PRO A 352 -4.20 -5.62 -0.14
C PRO A 352 -5.18 -5.66 -1.30
N ARG A 353 -5.40 -6.86 -1.81
CA ARG A 353 -6.47 -7.17 -2.75
C ARG A 353 -7.66 -7.74 -2.02
N TYR A 354 -8.84 -7.56 -2.57
CA TYR A 354 -9.98 -8.32 -2.15
C TYR A 354 -10.69 -8.97 -3.34
N GLU A 355 -11.36 -10.06 -3.08
CA GLU A 355 -12.22 -10.73 -4.04
C GLU A 355 -13.64 -10.79 -3.51
N VAL A 356 -14.58 -10.57 -4.41
CA VAL A 356 -15.99 -10.84 -4.16
C VAL A 356 -16.37 -12.05 -4.98
N MET A 357 -16.71 -13.13 -4.29
CA MET A 357 -17.10 -14.42 -4.86
C MET A 357 -18.61 -14.59 -4.75
N ARG A 358 -19.25 -15.09 -5.79
CA ARG A 358 -20.68 -15.44 -5.80
C ARG A 358 -20.90 -16.93 -5.84
N GLY A 359 -22.04 -17.40 -5.36
CA GLY A 359 -22.41 -18.81 -5.35
C GLY A 359 -22.46 -19.49 -6.73
N ASN A 360 -22.51 -18.71 -7.82
CA ASN A 360 -22.42 -19.20 -9.20
C ASN A 360 -20.96 -19.33 -9.73
N GLY A 361 -19.97 -19.26 -8.86
CA GLY A 361 -18.55 -19.32 -9.21
C GLY A 361 -17.98 -18.03 -9.83
N ARG A 362 -18.78 -16.99 -10.01
CA ARG A 362 -18.29 -15.72 -10.54
C ARG A 362 -17.60 -14.92 -9.46
N GLN A 363 -16.51 -14.31 -9.84
CA GLN A 363 -15.70 -13.52 -8.93
C GLN A 363 -15.15 -12.27 -9.60
N ARG A 364 -14.82 -11.29 -8.80
CA ARG A 364 -14.15 -10.06 -9.21
C ARG A 364 -13.08 -9.68 -8.17
N ILE A 365 -11.98 -9.16 -8.64
CA ILE A 365 -10.87 -8.69 -7.81
C ILE A 365 -10.78 -7.17 -7.87
N ALA A 366 -10.47 -6.56 -6.74
CA ALA A 366 -10.13 -5.15 -6.65
C ALA A 366 -9.11 -4.93 -5.52
N HIS A 367 -8.81 -3.69 -5.17
CA HIS A 367 -7.92 -3.36 -4.07
C HIS A 367 -8.61 -2.44 -3.07
N ALA A 368 -8.24 -2.56 -1.80
CA ALA A 368 -8.57 -1.56 -0.79
C ALA A 368 -7.68 -0.31 -0.96
N ASN A 369 -8.22 0.85 -0.62
CA ASN A 369 -7.46 2.10 -0.70
C ASN A 369 -6.66 2.37 0.56
N VAL A 370 -5.52 3.06 0.43
CA VAL A 370 -4.79 3.55 1.60
C VAL A 370 -5.65 4.59 2.30
N GLU A 371 -5.94 4.35 3.57
CA GLU A 371 -6.55 5.35 4.43
C GLU A 371 -5.47 6.26 5.02
N ARG A 372 -5.64 7.56 4.85
CA ARG A 372 -4.64 8.55 5.22
C ARG A 372 -4.79 9.00 6.67
N THR A 373 -3.70 8.94 7.42
CA THR A 373 -3.61 9.44 8.79
C THR A 373 -2.95 10.81 8.87
N ASP A 374 -2.34 11.25 7.78
CA ASP A 374 -1.64 12.52 7.62
C ASP A 374 -2.50 13.62 6.98
N LEU A 375 -3.76 13.32 6.66
CA LEU A 375 -4.73 14.29 6.18
C LEU A 375 -5.67 14.73 7.32
N ARG A 376 -6.13 15.95 7.20
CA ARG A 376 -7.16 16.53 8.09
C ARG A 376 -8.09 17.42 7.27
N PRO A 377 -9.35 17.54 7.66
CA PRO A 377 -10.24 18.54 7.09
C PRO A 377 -9.68 19.95 7.24
N ASP A 378 -9.86 20.77 6.20
CA ASP A 378 -9.52 22.20 6.21
C ASP A 378 -10.77 23.01 5.82
N PRO A 379 -11.32 23.85 6.72
CA PRO A 379 -12.54 24.63 6.45
C PRO A 379 -12.39 25.58 5.24
N ARG A 380 -11.14 25.96 4.89
CA ARG A 380 -10.88 26.83 3.74
C ARG A 380 -11.19 26.15 2.41
N ILE A 381 -11.26 24.82 2.34
CA ILE A 381 -11.68 24.10 1.13
C ILE A 381 -13.07 24.56 0.70
N ARG A 382 -13.99 24.78 1.64
CA ARG A 382 -15.32 25.33 1.35
C ARG A 382 -15.26 26.71 0.68
N GLU A 383 -14.30 27.55 1.08
CA GLU A 383 -14.12 28.89 0.53
C GLU A 383 -13.58 28.87 -0.91
N MET A 384 -12.90 27.80 -1.28
CA MET A 384 -12.34 27.62 -2.64
C MET A 384 -13.39 27.22 -3.68
N MET A 385 -14.48 26.59 -3.28
CA MET A 385 -15.48 26.06 -4.21
C MET A 385 -15.98 27.08 -5.25
N PRO A 386 -16.27 28.34 -4.90
CA PRO A 386 -16.69 29.36 -5.86
C PRO A 386 -15.62 29.67 -6.92
N HIS A 387 -14.33 29.43 -6.62
CA HIS A 387 -13.21 29.69 -7.52
C HIS A 387 -12.81 28.48 -8.37
N LEU A 388 -13.17 27.29 -7.93
CA LEU A 388 -12.84 26.03 -8.60
C LEU A 388 -14.00 25.48 -9.45
N GLY A 389 -15.11 26.20 -9.57
CA GLY A 389 -16.31 25.74 -10.27
C GLY A 389 -16.96 24.57 -9.53
N LYS A 390 -17.02 23.39 -10.15
CA LYS A 390 -17.54 22.17 -9.48
C LYS A 390 -16.68 21.67 -8.33
N GLY A 391 -15.47 22.20 -8.15
CA GLY A 391 -14.52 21.80 -7.13
C GLY A 391 -13.93 20.42 -7.42
N TYR A 392 -13.94 19.53 -6.41
CA TYR A 392 -13.45 18.18 -6.58
C TYR A 392 -14.49 17.31 -7.24
N ILE A 393 -14.13 16.81 -8.40
CA ILE A 393 -14.97 15.97 -9.25
C ILE A 393 -14.31 14.60 -9.28
N MET A 394 -15.09 13.58 -8.95
CA MET A 394 -14.68 12.21 -9.13
C MET A 394 -15.62 11.56 -10.14
N PRO A 395 -15.25 11.54 -11.43
CA PRO A 395 -16.07 10.93 -12.46
C PRO A 395 -16.02 9.40 -12.35
N LEU A 396 -17.19 8.78 -12.20
CA LEU A 396 -17.36 7.34 -12.32
C LEU A 396 -18.14 7.07 -13.62
N PRO A 397 -17.63 6.21 -14.51
CA PRO A 397 -18.39 5.83 -15.69
C PRO A 397 -19.75 5.23 -15.31
N VAL A 398 -20.80 5.65 -15.99
CA VAL A 398 -22.08 4.94 -16.03
C VAL A 398 -22.07 4.16 -17.34
N LEU A 399 -21.93 2.85 -17.22
CA LEU A 399 -21.87 1.95 -18.37
C LEU A 399 -23.23 1.86 -19.06
N PRO A 400 -23.30 1.41 -20.35
CA PRO A 400 -24.56 1.29 -21.05
C PRO A 400 -25.63 0.56 -20.25
N LEU A 401 -26.68 1.27 -19.84
CA LEU A 401 -27.70 0.79 -18.91
C LEU A 401 -28.50 -0.39 -19.46
N ALA A 402 -28.55 -0.57 -20.77
CA ALA A 402 -29.18 -1.75 -21.38
C ALA A 402 -28.47 -3.06 -20.97
N ASP A 403 -27.16 -3.00 -20.76
CA ASP A 403 -26.34 -4.19 -20.52
C ASP A 403 -25.76 -4.25 -19.10
N PHE A 404 -25.60 -3.10 -18.42
CA PHE A 404 -24.86 -3.02 -17.16
C PHE A 404 -25.64 -2.27 -16.08
N ALA A 405 -25.50 -2.70 -14.84
CA ALA A 405 -25.77 -1.88 -13.66
C ALA A 405 -24.50 -1.12 -13.27
N SER A 406 -24.65 0.12 -12.79
CA SER A 406 -23.57 0.97 -12.31
C SER A 406 -23.92 1.53 -10.94
N ILE A 407 -23.09 1.22 -9.96
CA ILE A 407 -23.30 1.58 -8.55
C ILE A 407 -22.05 2.26 -8.02
N ALA A 408 -22.20 3.31 -7.23
CA ALA A 408 -21.11 3.98 -6.52
C ALA A 408 -21.30 3.94 -5.02
N LEU A 409 -20.19 3.73 -4.29
CA LEU A 409 -20.11 3.93 -2.84
C LEU A 409 -19.08 5.03 -2.57
N PRO A 410 -19.48 6.20 -2.06
CA PRO A 410 -18.54 7.20 -1.57
C PRO A 410 -17.63 6.61 -0.49
N THR A 411 -16.35 6.98 -0.47
CA THR A 411 -15.39 6.47 0.52
C THR A 411 -14.53 7.61 1.03
N PRO A 412 -14.60 7.98 2.33
CA PRO A 412 -13.69 8.94 2.93
C PRO A 412 -12.29 8.33 3.01
N MET A 413 -11.28 9.12 2.63
CA MET A 413 -9.89 8.64 2.59
C MET A 413 -9.04 9.06 3.76
N ALA A 414 -9.37 10.16 4.42
CA ALA A 414 -8.70 10.55 5.65
C ALA A 414 -9.41 9.97 6.86
N ARG A 415 -8.67 9.36 7.77
CA ARG A 415 -9.21 8.84 9.03
C ARG A 415 -9.84 9.95 9.87
N ALA A 416 -9.32 11.17 9.76
CA ALA A 416 -9.87 12.35 10.44
C ALA A 416 -11.17 12.89 9.82
N GLN A 417 -11.56 12.42 8.63
CA GLN A 417 -12.79 12.85 7.95
C GLN A 417 -13.99 12.09 8.51
N ALA A 418 -14.63 12.62 9.53
CA ALA A 418 -15.77 11.98 10.20
C ALA A 418 -17.04 11.96 9.36
N GLU A 419 -17.20 12.93 8.46
CA GLU A 419 -18.37 13.12 7.62
C GLU A 419 -17.96 13.55 6.21
N LEU A 420 -18.70 13.14 5.21
CA LEU A 420 -18.56 13.61 3.82
C LEU A 420 -19.75 14.51 3.46
N PRO A 421 -19.56 15.84 3.27
CA PRO A 421 -20.59 16.73 2.76
C PRO A 421 -20.66 16.61 1.22
N LEU A 422 -21.60 15.81 0.71
CA LEU A 422 -21.63 15.43 -0.71
C LEU A 422 -22.96 15.68 -1.39
N LYS A 423 -22.87 15.83 -2.71
CA LYS A 423 -23.92 15.58 -3.67
C LYS A 423 -23.42 14.72 -4.81
N ALA A 424 -24.34 14.08 -5.50
CA ALA A 424 -24.08 13.34 -6.73
C ALA A 424 -24.70 14.06 -7.92
N LEU A 425 -23.99 14.09 -9.06
CA LEU A 425 -24.47 14.61 -10.33
C LEU A 425 -24.43 13.49 -11.36
N LEU A 426 -25.51 13.29 -12.08
CA LEU A 426 -25.57 12.38 -13.21
C LEU A 426 -25.46 13.18 -14.51
N ILE A 427 -24.44 12.89 -15.30
CA ILE A 427 -24.10 13.58 -16.54
C ILE A 427 -24.22 12.59 -17.69
N ASP A 428 -24.88 12.97 -18.77
CA ASP A 428 -24.99 12.15 -19.97
C ASP A 428 -23.73 12.20 -20.86
N ALA A 429 -23.75 11.45 -21.95
CA ALA A 429 -22.64 11.40 -22.91
C ALA A 429 -22.36 12.73 -23.63
N ASP A 430 -23.33 13.63 -23.68
CA ASP A 430 -23.22 14.96 -24.31
C ASP A 430 -22.76 16.03 -23.29
N GLY A 431 -22.49 15.62 -22.04
CA GLY A 431 -22.06 16.51 -20.96
C GLY A 431 -23.18 17.30 -20.30
N GLN A 432 -24.44 16.90 -20.52
CA GLN A 432 -25.61 17.57 -19.91
C GLN A 432 -25.90 16.94 -18.56
N GLN A 433 -26.11 17.76 -17.55
CA GLN A 433 -26.54 17.29 -16.24
C GLN A 433 -28.01 16.83 -16.32
N VAL A 434 -28.22 15.52 -16.13
CA VAL A 434 -29.54 14.89 -16.16
C VAL A 434 -30.21 14.95 -14.78
N ALA A 435 -29.43 14.77 -13.72
CA ALA A 435 -29.93 14.73 -12.36
C ALA A 435 -28.91 15.25 -11.33
N GLU A 436 -29.43 15.73 -10.20
CA GLU A 436 -28.66 16.05 -8.99
C GLU A 436 -29.32 15.39 -7.78
N CYS A 437 -28.53 14.74 -6.95
CA CYS A 437 -28.96 14.19 -5.67
C CYS A 437 -28.13 14.79 -4.56
N PHE A 438 -28.77 15.59 -3.70
CA PHE A 438 -28.12 16.08 -2.48
C PHE A 438 -28.08 14.97 -1.44
N LEU A 439 -26.89 14.60 -1.00
CA LEU A 439 -26.67 13.51 -0.06
C LEU A 439 -26.52 14.01 1.40
N GLY A 440 -26.24 15.32 1.56
CA GLY A 440 -26.04 15.93 2.87
C GLY A 440 -24.67 15.63 3.48
N ARG A 441 -24.58 15.71 4.78
CA ARG A 441 -23.40 15.36 5.57
C ARG A 441 -23.49 13.88 5.92
N LEU A 442 -22.75 13.05 5.22
CA LEU A 442 -22.78 11.60 5.37
C LEU A 442 -21.79 11.17 6.46
N PRO A 443 -22.25 10.60 7.57
CA PRO A 443 -21.36 10.01 8.56
C PRO A 443 -20.54 8.88 7.93
N ARG A 444 -19.30 8.74 8.37
CA ARG A 444 -18.34 7.75 7.86
C ARG A 444 -18.86 6.30 7.86
N TYR A 445 -19.72 5.96 8.82
CA TYR A 445 -20.34 4.63 8.96
C TYR A 445 -21.69 4.47 8.24
N ALA A 446 -22.22 5.52 7.63
CA ALA A 446 -23.56 5.48 7.01
C ALA A 446 -23.52 6.04 5.58
N LEU A 447 -22.57 5.58 4.78
CA LEU A 447 -22.42 5.97 3.40
C LEU A 447 -23.40 5.18 2.53
N PRO A 448 -24.27 5.85 1.75
CA PRO A 448 -25.26 5.17 0.93
C PRO A 448 -24.64 4.59 -0.35
N GLU A 449 -25.25 3.54 -0.89
CA GLU A 449 -25.05 3.22 -2.29
C GLU A 449 -25.80 4.23 -3.19
N ILE A 450 -25.19 4.53 -4.31
CA ILE A 450 -25.80 5.33 -5.38
C ILE A 450 -25.96 4.39 -6.55
N ASP A 451 -27.12 3.73 -6.62
CA ASP A 451 -27.53 2.88 -7.74
C ASP A 451 -28.17 3.77 -8.80
N VAL A 452 -27.57 3.83 -9.99
CA VAL A 452 -28.00 4.72 -11.07
C VAL A 452 -29.38 4.31 -11.59
N ASP A 453 -29.68 3.01 -11.71
CA ASP A 453 -30.99 2.54 -12.17
C ASP A 453 -32.09 2.93 -11.17
N ALA A 454 -31.87 2.64 -9.89
CA ALA A 454 -32.83 2.98 -8.84
C ALA A 454 -33.02 4.51 -8.72
N TRP A 455 -31.97 5.30 -8.96
CA TRP A 455 -32.09 6.75 -8.96
C TRP A 455 -32.95 7.26 -10.13
N LEU A 456 -32.68 6.80 -11.36
CA LEU A 456 -33.46 7.18 -12.54
C LEU A 456 -34.93 6.75 -12.42
N GLU A 457 -35.21 5.54 -11.93
CA GLU A 457 -36.57 5.04 -11.70
C GLU A 457 -37.32 5.89 -10.66
N ARG A 458 -36.68 6.15 -9.51
CA ARG A 458 -37.28 6.94 -8.43
C ARG A 458 -37.70 8.32 -8.88
N ASP A 459 -36.87 8.99 -9.68
CA ASP A 459 -37.06 10.39 -10.09
C ASP A 459 -37.79 10.48 -11.45
N GLY A 460 -38.18 9.36 -12.07
CA GLY A 460 -38.85 9.30 -13.36
C GLY A 460 -38.02 9.86 -14.51
N LEU A 461 -36.69 9.72 -14.42
CA LEU A 461 -35.73 10.24 -15.38
C LEU A 461 -35.20 9.15 -16.32
N SER A 462 -34.65 9.58 -17.43
CA SER A 462 -33.90 8.70 -18.34
C SER A 462 -32.57 9.32 -18.68
N LEU A 463 -31.59 8.47 -18.97
CA LEU A 463 -30.28 8.87 -19.47
C LEU A 463 -30.35 8.78 -21.02
N PRO A 464 -30.40 9.91 -21.76
CA PRO A 464 -30.77 9.91 -23.19
C PRO A 464 -29.88 9.01 -24.05
N SER A 465 -28.56 9.03 -23.81
CA SER A 465 -27.58 8.19 -24.52
C SER A 465 -27.48 6.78 -23.97
N GLY A 466 -28.17 6.47 -22.86
CA GLY A 466 -28.07 5.19 -22.17
C GLY A 466 -26.75 4.97 -21.43
N TYR A 467 -25.81 5.90 -21.46
CA TYR A 467 -24.55 5.88 -20.73
C TYR A 467 -24.08 7.31 -20.42
N GLY A 468 -23.10 7.45 -19.52
CA GLY A 468 -22.60 8.75 -19.09
C GLY A 468 -21.58 8.62 -17.97
N HIS A 469 -21.65 9.52 -17.00
CA HIS A 469 -20.84 9.40 -15.80
C HIS A 469 -21.53 10.00 -14.57
N LEU A 470 -21.13 9.52 -13.42
CA LEU A 470 -21.51 10.03 -12.12
C LEU A 470 -20.38 10.89 -11.57
N GLU A 471 -20.68 12.10 -11.13
CA GLU A 471 -19.76 12.95 -10.39
C GLU A 471 -20.16 13.00 -8.93
N LEU A 472 -19.21 12.76 -8.01
CA LEU A 472 -19.36 13.06 -6.60
C LEU A 472 -18.64 14.38 -6.31
N VAL A 473 -19.37 15.32 -5.72
CA VAL A 473 -18.89 16.69 -5.53
C VAL A 473 -19.14 17.10 -4.07
N TYR A 474 -18.19 17.80 -3.47
CA TYR A 474 -18.46 18.42 -2.15
C TYR A 474 -19.61 19.40 -2.25
N ASP A 475 -20.54 19.32 -1.29
CA ASP A 475 -21.65 20.25 -1.16
C ASP A 475 -21.80 20.67 0.31
N PHE A 476 -21.46 21.91 0.60
CA PHE A 476 -21.40 22.47 1.96
C PHE A 476 -22.66 23.26 2.34
N ARG A 477 -23.81 23.06 1.64
CA ARG A 477 -25.05 23.79 1.98
C ARG A 477 -25.53 23.55 3.42
N ASP A 478 -25.27 22.36 3.97
CA ASP A 478 -25.55 22.00 5.36
C ASP A 478 -24.29 22.10 6.28
N GLY A 479 -23.27 22.82 5.81
CA GLY A 479 -21.99 22.93 6.50
C GLY A 479 -21.07 21.74 6.26
N GLY A 480 -20.24 21.42 7.24
CA GLY A 480 -19.23 20.37 7.14
C GLY A 480 -17.87 20.89 6.69
N GLU A 481 -16.90 20.00 6.69
CA GLU A 481 -15.51 20.24 6.30
C GLU A 481 -15.02 19.11 5.39
N ALA A 482 -13.97 19.35 4.63
CA ALA A 482 -13.38 18.38 3.74
C ALA A 482 -11.85 18.42 3.80
N ASP A 483 -11.21 17.29 3.49
CA ASP A 483 -9.76 17.16 3.43
C ASP A 483 -9.22 17.29 1.99
N GLY A 484 -10.10 17.43 1.02
CA GLY A 484 -9.74 17.53 -0.39
C GLY A 484 -9.46 16.17 -1.07
N TRP A 485 -9.75 15.05 -0.39
CA TRP A 485 -9.62 13.71 -0.94
C TRP A 485 -10.98 13.02 -0.97
N LEU A 486 -11.44 12.72 -2.18
CA LEU A 486 -12.71 12.06 -2.41
C LEU A 486 -12.49 10.79 -3.21
N HIS A 487 -12.94 9.67 -2.66
CA HIS A 487 -12.92 8.38 -3.33
C HIS A 487 -14.32 7.79 -3.44
N ALA A 488 -14.48 6.86 -4.34
CA ALA A 488 -15.61 5.95 -4.35
C ALA A 488 -15.20 4.58 -4.91
N LEU A 489 -15.87 3.56 -4.42
CA LEU A 489 -15.92 2.27 -5.08
C LEU A 489 -16.97 2.36 -6.19
N GLY A 490 -16.57 2.08 -7.42
CA GLY A 490 -17.49 1.82 -8.54
C GLY A 490 -17.72 0.33 -8.68
N ARG A 491 -18.97 -0.11 -8.64
CA ARG A 491 -19.37 -1.49 -8.85
C ARG A 491 -20.17 -1.60 -10.12
N TYR A 492 -19.76 -2.48 -11.01
CA TYR A 492 -20.39 -2.73 -12.30
C TYR A 492 -20.80 -4.19 -12.41
N GLU A 493 -21.96 -4.43 -13.04
CA GLU A 493 -22.43 -5.77 -13.24
C GLU A 493 -23.11 -5.91 -14.61
N GLN A 494 -22.64 -6.86 -15.41
CA GLN A 494 -23.25 -7.19 -16.69
C GLN A 494 -24.54 -8.00 -16.43
N ARG A 495 -25.69 -7.47 -16.85
CA ARG A 495 -27.03 -7.96 -16.48
C ARG A 495 -27.29 -9.39 -16.93
N ARG A 496 -26.86 -9.74 -18.12
CA ARG A 496 -27.11 -11.06 -18.71
C ARG A 496 -26.27 -12.17 -18.10
N THR A 497 -25.01 -11.89 -17.81
CA THR A 497 -24.04 -12.88 -17.35
C THR A 497 -23.81 -12.83 -15.84
N GLY A 498 -24.17 -11.74 -15.17
CA GLY A 498 -23.85 -11.49 -13.77
C GLY A 498 -22.35 -11.35 -13.51
N HIS A 499 -21.52 -11.16 -14.57
CA HIS A 499 -20.10 -10.87 -14.39
C HIS A 499 -19.94 -9.45 -13.88
N GLY A 500 -19.14 -9.27 -12.84
CA GLY A 500 -18.95 -7.99 -12.18
C GLY A 500 -17.50 -7.51 -12.20
N ALA A 501 -17.34 -6.21 -12.02
CA ALA A 501 -16.08 -5.58 -11.74
C ALA A 501 -16.26 -4.55 -10.63
N ASP A 502 -15.33 -4.52 -9.68
CA ASP A 502 -15.21 -3.45 -8.71
C ASP A 502 -13.97 -2.64 -9.06
N THR A 503 -14.06 -1.32 -8.98
CA THR A 503 -12.92 -0.43 -9.22
C THR A 503 -13.00 0.78 -8.31
N SER A 504 -11.87 1.38 -8.04
CA SER A 504 -11.77 2.56 -7.19
C SER A 504 -11.46 3.78 -8.04
N PHE A 505 -12.23 4.82 -7.86
CA PHE A 505 -12.00 6.14 -8.43
C PHE A 505 -11.66 7.13 -7.33
N GLY A 506 -10.75 8.04 -7.60
CA GLY A 506 -10.36 9.06 -6.64
C GLY A 506 -10.00 10.37 -7.30
N SER A 507 -10.38 11.45 -6.65
CA SER A 507 -9.92 12.78 -6.94
C SER A 507 -9.35 13.39 -5.67
N HIS A 508 -8.21 14.06 -5.78
CA HIS A 508 -7.52 14.60 -4.61
C HIS A 508 -6.76 15.87 -4.97
N MET A 509 -6.65 16.74 -3.98
CA MET A 509 -5.89 17.96 -4.00
C MET A 509 -4.63 17.80 -3.19
N PHE A 510 -3.49 17.92 -3.84
CA PHE A 510 -2.21 17.96 -3.15
C PHE A 510 -1.85 19.40 -2.86
N ASN A 511 -1.58 19.76 -1.62
CA ASN A 511 -0.93 21.01 -1.18
C ASN A 511 -0.88 22.12 -2.25
N MET A 512 -2.05 22.53 -2.75
CA MET A 512 -2.10 23.56 -3.77
C MET A 512 -2.08 24.94 -3.10
N ALA A 513 -1.07 25.74 -3.40
CA ALA A 513 -1.18 27.17 -3.25
C ALA A 513 -2.01 27.71 -4.42
N VAL A 514 -3.25 28.10 -4.19
CA VAL A 514 -4.04 28.79 -5.18
C VAL A 514 -3.75 30.27 -5.06
N THR A 515 -3.10 30.83 -6.07
CA THR A 515 -2.97 32.28 -6.20
C THR A 515 -4.28 32.78 -6.78
N LEU A 516 -5.14 33.34 -5.94
CA LEU A 516 -6.28 34.10 -6.42
C LEU A 516 -5.70 35.38 -7.03
N GLY A 517 -5.80 35.50 -8.36
CA GLY A 517 -5.41 36.70 -9.08
C GLY A 517 -6.14 37.91 -8.48
N GLY A 518 -5.39 38.94 -8.12
CA GLY A 518 -5.94 40.24 -7.76
C GLY A 518 -6.38 41.02 -8.96
#